data_5bb85b5d08b2ecf8cceddc64da9128ac
#
_entry.id   5bb85b5d08b2ecf8cceddc64da9128ac
#
_cell.length_a   1.000
_cell.length_b   1.000
_cell.length_c   1.000
_cell.angle_alpha   90.00
_cell.angle_beta   90.00
_cell.angle_gamma   90.00
#
_symmetry.space_group_name_H-M   'P 1'
#
loop_
_entity.id
_entity.type
_entity.pdbx_description
1 polymer ?
#
loop_
_entity_poly.entity_id
_entity_poly.type
_entity_poly.pdbx_seq_one_letter_code
_entity_poly.pdbx_strand_id
1 'polypeptide(L)'
;MGASALYHAAVHSYLYAPRLGEVLPGLEKSLFFLIRLEEKRRTGRWPDTRREAAALAGPLPEEAEARCAQIVRLASSYLKGSVPS
;
A
#
# COMPACT_ATOMS: atom_id res chain seq x y z
N MET A 1 9.12 5.63 -4.76
CA MET A 1 8.38 6.03 -3.55
C MET A 1 8.60 5.01 -2.46
N GLY A 2 8.96 5.46 -1.30
CA GLY A 2 9.20 4.57 -0.18
C GLY A 2 7.97 4.39 0.72
N ALA A 3 8.07 3.47 1.66
CA ALA A 3 6.99 3.20 2.60
C ALA A 3 6.61 4.42 3.41
N SER A 4 7.58 5.24 3.80
CA SER A 4 7.34 6.46 4.56
C SER A 4 6.47 7.44 3.78
N ALA A 5 6.79 7.65 2.49
CA ALA A 5 6.02 8.56 1.65
C ALA A 5 4.59 8.06 1.45
N LEU A 6 4.42 6.76 1.23
CA LEU A 6 3.09 6.18 1.10
C LEU A 6 2.31 6.29 2.41
N TYR A 7 2.96 5.99 3.53
CA TYR A 7 2.32 6.08 4.84
C TYR A 7 1.81 7.50 5.11
N HIS A 8 2.66 8.51 4.89
CA HIS A 8 2.26 9.89 5.12
C HIS A 8 1.15 10.34 4.17
N ALA A 9 1.24 9.95 2.90
CA ALA A 9 0.21 10.29 1.93
C ALA A 9 -1.14 9.66 2.30
N ALA A 10 -1.13 8.41 2.71
CA ALA A 10 -2.35 7.69 3.07
C ALA A 10 -2.98 8.27 4.35
N VAL A 11 -2.17 8.55 5.36
CA VAL A 11 -2.67 9.14 6.61
C VAL A 11 -3.24 10.54 6.35
N HIS A 12 -2.53 11.35 5.58
CA HIS A 12 -3.01 12.69 5.25
C HIS A 12 -4.33 12.63 4.50
N SER A 13 -4.43 11.72 3.52
CA SER A 13 -5.67 11.55 2.77
C SER A 13 -6.81 11.09 3.66
N TYR A 14 -6.54 10.15 4.54
CA TYR A 14 -7.54 9.62 5.46
C TYR A 14 -8.12 10.73 6.35
N LEU A 15 -7.27 11.62 6.83
CA LEU A 15 -7.68 12.66 7.76
C LEU A 15 -8.28 13.89 7.07
N TYR A 16 -7.79 14.24 5.90
CA TYR A 16 -8.06 15.56 5.32
C TYR A 16 -8.66 15.56 3.92
N ALA A 17 -8.61 14.47 3.19
CA ALA A 17 -9.11 14.48 1.82
C ALA A 17 -10.64 14.58 1.81
N PRO A 18 -11.22 15.62 1.18
CA PRO A 18 -12.66 15.75 1.12
C PRO A 18 -13.31 14.68 0.24
N ARG A 19 -12.56 14.11 -0.69
CA ARG A 19 -13.04 13.06 -1.60
C ARG A 19 -12.06 11.91 -1.60
N LEU A 20 -12.09 11.17 -0.51
CA LEU A 20 -11.15 10.07 -0.31
C LEU A 20 -11.18 9.05 -1.45
N GLY A 21 -12.37 8.76 -1.98
CA GLY A 21 -12.49 7.81 -3.07
C GLY A 21 -11.75 8.21 -4.34
N GLU A 22 -11.50 9.50 -4.54
CA GLU A 22 -10.79 9.97 -5.72
C GLU A 22 -9.28 9.80 -5.60
N VAL A 23 -8.75 9.80 -4.37
CA VAL A 23 -7.31 9.65 -4.16
C VAL A 23 -6.90 8.20 -3.97
N LEU A 24 -7.84 7.32 -3.67
CA LEU A 24 -7.54 5.91 -3.42
C LEU A 24 -6.84 5.18 -4.59
N PRO A 25 -7.25 5.37 -5.85
CA PRO A 25 -6.55 4.70 -6.93
C PRO A 25 -5.05 4.99 -6.98
N GLY A 26 -4.67 6.24 -6.70
CA GLY A 26 -3.27 6.61 -6.64
C GLY A 26 -2.55 5.96 -5.46
N LEU A 27 -3.20 5.90 -4.31
CA LEU A 27 -2.64 5.25 -3.13
C LEU A 27 -2.46 3.75 -3.36
N GLU A 28 -3.44 3.11 -3.98
CA GLU A 28 -3.36 1.69 -4.29
C GLU A 28 -2.24 1.38 -5.27
N LYS A 29 -2.08 2.22 -6.28
CA LYS A 29 -1.01 2.07 -7.25
C LYS A 29 0.35 2.15 -6.55
N SER A 30 0.51 3.11 -5.66
CA SER A 30 1.74 3.27 -4.89
C SER A 30 1.98 2.09 -3.96
N LEU A 31 0.91 1.59 -3.33
CA LEU A 31 1.00 0.41 -2.47
C LEU A 31 1.46 -0.82 -3.25
N PHE A 32 0.87 -1.06 -4.40
CA PHE A 32 1.24 -2.24 -5.21
C PHE A 32 2.67 -2.13 -5.73
N PHE A 33 3.10 -0.93 -6.08
CA PHE A 33 4.49 -0.71 -6.46
C PHE A 33 5.43 -1.02 -5.29
N LEU A 34 5.09 -0.55 -4.10
CA LEU A 34 5.87 -0.81 -2.90
C LEU A 34 5.96 -2.31 -2.60
N ILE A 35 4.84 -3.01 -2.71
CA ILE A 35 4.81 -4.46 -2.49
C ILE A 35 5.73 -5.18 -3.47
N ARG A 36 5.66 -4.80 -4.75
CA ARG A 36 6.51 -5.39 -5.77
C ARG A 36 7.98 -5.13 -5.50
N LEU A 37 8.31 -3.91 -5.09
CA LEU A 37 9.67 -3.54 -4.77
C LEU A 37 10.22 -4.33 -3.58
N GLU A 38 9.42 -4.45 -2.53
CA GLU A 38 9.80 -5.21 -1.34
C GLU A 38 9.96 -6.70 -1.65
N GLU A 39 9.07 -7.24 -2.49
CA GLU A 39 9.17 -8.62 -2.90
C GLU A 39 10.43 -8.86 -3.72
N LYS A 40 10.77 -7.93 -4.63
CA LYS A 40 12.00 -7.98 -5.39
C LYS A 40 13.22 -7.96 -4.47
N ARG A 41 13.20 -7.08 -3.47
CA ARG A 41 14.31 -6.98 -2.53
C ARG A 41 14.47 -8.24 -1.69
N ARG A 42 13.35 -8.85 -1.30
CA ARG A 42 13.36 -10.03 -0.44
C ARG A 42 13.70 -11.32 -1.19
N THR A 43 13.15 -11.48 -2.40
CA THR A 43 13.29 -12.74 -3.15
C THR A 43 14.16 -12.63 -4.39
N GLY A 44 14.51 -11.43 -4.81
CA GLY A 44 15.25 -11.19 -6.04
C GLY A 44 14.40 -11.23 -7.29
N ARG A 45 13.10 -11.41 -7.15
CA ARG A 45 12.20 -11.55 -8.28
C ARG A 45 11.04 -10.56 -8.20
N TRP A 46 10.79 -9.86 -9.32
CA TRP A 46 9.61 -9.00 -9.41
C TRP A 46 8.34 -9.85 -9.57
N PRO A 47 7.29 -9.55 -8.82
CA PRO A 47 5.98 -10.09 -9.17
C PRO A 47 5.61 -9.60 -10.57
N ASP A 48 5.24 -10.53 -11.42
CA ASP A 48 5.04 -10.21 -12.84
C ASP A 48 3.79 -9.39 -13.11
N THR A 49 2.81 -9.46 -12.24
CA THR A 49 1.52 -8.83 -12.49
C THR A 49 1.01 -8.10 -11.27
N ARG A 50 0.10 -7.15 -11.54
CA ARG A 50 -0.64 -6.47 -10.48
C ARG A 50 -1.43 -7.47 -9.64
N ARG A 51 -1.87 -8.57 -10.25
CA ARG A 51 -2.59 -9.63 -9.56
C ARG A 51 -1.74 -10.26 -8.46
N GLU A 52 -0.47 -10.53 -8.73
CA GLU A 52 0.42 -11.08 -7.72
C GLU A 52 0.62 -10.10 -6.56
N ALA A 53 0.81 -8.82 -6.88
CA ALA A 53 0.94 -7.79 -5.85
C ALA A 53 -0.34 -7.68 -5.02
N ALA A 54 -1.49 -7.75 -5.66
CA ALA A 54 -2.77 -7.71 -4.96
C ALA A 54 -2.94 -8.92 -4.03
N ALA A 55 -2.49 -10.08 -4.47
CA ALA A 55 -2.55 -11.29 -3.64
C ALA A 55 -1.68 -11.14 -2.39
N LEU A 56 -0.52 -10.52 -2.53
CA LEU A 56 0.37 -10.28 -1.39
C LEU A 56 -0.21 -9.25 -0.42
N ALA A 57 -0.93 -8.26 -0.94
CA ALA A 57 -1.59 -7.26 -0.10
C ALA A 57 -2.79 -7.83 0.65
N GLY A 58 -3.42 -8.85 0.10
CA GLY A 58 -4.67 -9.38 0.60
C GLY A 58 -5.85 -8.56 0.11
N PRO A 59 -7.07 -8.99 0.42
CA PRO A 59 -8.27 -8.27 -0.03
C PRO A 59 -8.39 -6.92 0.65
N LEU A 60 -8.72 -5.90 -0.13
CA LEU A 60 -8.95 -4.57 0.39
C LEU A 60 -10.46 -4.34 0.53
N PRO A 61 -10.90 -3.69 1.62
CA PRO A 61 -12.32 -3.38 1.79
C PRO A 61 -12.84 -2.49 0.67
N GLU A 62 -14.13 -2.58 0.37
CA GLU A 62 -14.73 -1.74 -0.67
C GLU A 62 -15.01 -0.32 -0.19
N GLU A 63 -15.32 -0.16 1.09
CA GLU A 63 -15.63 1.13 1.66
C GLU A 63 -14.35 1.98 1.71
N ALA A 64 -14.47 3.24 1.27
CA ALA A 64 -13.30 4.09 1.06
C ALA A 64 -12.45 4.28 2.33
N GLU A 65 -13.08 4.58 3.46
CA GLU A 65 -12.34 4.79 4.70
C GLU A 65 -11.64 3.52 5.18
N ALA A 66 -12.34 2.40 5.13
CA ALA A 66 -11.77 1.13 5.54
C ALA A 66 -10.63 0.71 4.62
N ARG A 67 -10.78 0.97 3.33
CA ARG A 67 -9.75 0.69 2.34
C ARG A 67 -8.50 1.52 2.59
N CYS A 68 -8.68 2.81 2.85
CA CYS A 68 -7.56 3.69 3.16
C CYS A 68 -6.87 3.28 4.46
N ALA A 69 -7.64 2.91 5.48
CA ALA A 69 -7.08 2.45 6.75
C ALA A 69 -6.24 1.19 6.56
N GLN A 70 -6.67 0.29 5.67
CA GLN A 70 -5.90 -0.90 5.38
C GLN A 70 -4.60 -0.57 4.65
N ILE A 71 -4.63 0.40 3.73
CA ILE A 71 -3.41 0.87 3.05
C ILE A 71 -2.44 1.47 4.08
N VAL A 72 -2.94 2.25 5.02
CA VAL A 72 -2.11 2.81 6.10
C VAL A 72 -1.45 1.70 6.90
N ARG A 73 -2.19 0.66 7.25
CA ARG A 73 -1.66 -0.48 8.00
C ARG A 73 -0.55 -1.20 7.24
N LEU A 74 -0.77 -1.46 5.97
CA LEU A 74 0.21 -2.15 5.14
C LEU A 74 1.47 -1.30 4.98
N ALA A 75 1.31 0.00 4.71
CA ALA A 75 2.45 0.90 4.60
C ALA A 75 3.24 0.99 5.91
N SER A 76 2.54 1.03 7.03
CA SER A 76 3.17 1.05 8.35
C SER A 76 3.99 -0.21 8.60
N SER A 77 3.46 -1.35 8.18
CA SER A 77 4.16 -2.62 8.28
C SER A 77 5.49 -2.59 7.57
N TYR A 78 5.50 -2.10 6.33
CA TYR A 78 6.73 -1.98 5.56
C TYR A 78 7.68 -0.94 6.14
N LEU A 79 7.13 0.16 6.65
CA LEU A 79 7.92 1.23 7.24
C LEU A 79 8.70 0.75 8.46
N LYS A 80 8.11 -0.10 9.27
CA LYS A 80 8.75 -0.61 10.48
C LYS A 80 9.84 -1.64 10.19
N GLY A 81 9.99 -2.04 8.94
CA GLY A 81 10.92 -3.10 8.59
C GLY A 81 10.55 -4.42 9.21
N SER A 82 9.34 -4.50 9.70
CA SER A 82 8.81 -5.69 10.35
C SER A 82 8.29 -6.67 9.34
N VAL A 83 8.57 -6.44 8.11
CA VAL A 83 8.41 -7.46 7.12
C VAL A 83 9.16 -8.62 7.67
N PRO A 84 8.49 -9.67 8.00
CA PRO A 84 9.15 -10.77 8.62
C PRO A 84 10.23 -11.19 7.72
N SER A 85 11.23 -10.88 8.28
CA SER A 85 12.38 -11.51 7.77
C SER A 85 12.10 -12.98 7.82
#